data_623367412d0f58ff2298103137d57c1c
#
_entry.id   623367412d0f58ff2298103137d57c1c
#
_cell.length_a   1.000
_cell.length_b   1.000
_cell.length_c   1.000
_cell.angle_alpha   90.00
_cell.angle_beta   90.00
_cell.angle_gamma   90.00
#
_symmetry.space_group_name_H-M   'P 1'
#
loop_
_entity.id
_entity.type
_entity.pdbx_description
1 polymer ?
#
loop_
_entity_poly.entity_id
_entity_poly.type
_entity_poly.pdbx_seq_one_letter_code
_entity_poly.pdbx_strand_id
1 'polypeptide(L)'
;PDISLVRARERRDEARTQVAEGLDPSEVKKAQKRQGIESSENSFEVIALEWHLNRAQGWSQIHAENVMGRLKRDVFPWLGKRPVAEITPTELLSVLRRIEERGANETAHRVKGNCGEVFRYAIATGRADRNIAADLTGALVPAQKKHLASVTKPEKVGELLRAIEGYSGTLTVRS
;
A
#
# COMPACT_ATOMS: atom_id res chain seq x y z
N PRO A 1 34.63 -6.18 11.74
CA PRO A 1 33.45 -5.94 12.54
C PRO A 1 33.86 -5.49 13.92
N ASP A 2 34.05 -4.17 14.07
CA ASP A 2 34.60 -3.56 15.24
C ASP A 2 33.53 -3.33 16.30
N ILE A 3 33.33 -4.32 17.18
CA ILE A 3 32.53 -4.13 18.38
C ILE A 3 33.45 -3.48 19.41
N SER A 4 33.12 -2.25 19.80
CA SER A 4 33.80 -1.53 20.88
C SER A 4 33.82 -2.38 22.17
N LEU A 5 34.93 -2.34 22.93
CA LEU A 5 35.08 -3.03 24.23
C LEU A 5 33.94 -2.70 25.20
N VAL A 6 33.41 -1.49 25.15
CA VAL A 6 32.26 -1.04 25.95
C VAL A 6 31.02 -1.88 25.58
N ARG A 7 30.75 -1.98 24.30
CA ARG A 7 29.58 -2.74 23.78
C ARG A 7 29.69 -4.26 24.01
N ALA A 8 30.93 -4.77 24.04
CA ALA A 8 31.18 -6.17 24.39
C ALA A 8 30.90 -6.45 25.89
N ARG A 9 31.23 -5.51 26.76
CA ARG A 9 30.94 -5.59 28.19
C ARG A 9 29.43 -5.51 28.46
N GLU A 10 28.73 -4.57 27.85
CA GLU A 10 27.29 -4.44 27.94
C GLU A 10 26.59 -5.74 27.56
N ARG A 11 26.91 -6.33 26.40
CA ARG A 11 26.35 -7.61 25.96
C ARG A 11 26.63 -8.77 26.90
N ARG A 12 27.82 -8.80 27.52
CA ARG A 12 28.17 -9.81 28.52
C ARG A 12 27.30 -9.65 29.77
N ASP A 13 27.09 -8.42 30.21
CA ASP A 13 26.34 -8.15 31.43
C ASP A 13 24.86 -8.40 31.22
N GLU A 14 24.29 -8.07 30.03
CA GLU A 14 22.94 -8.47 29.59
C GLU A 14 22.77 -10.00 29.59
N ALA A 15 23.73 -10.73 29.03
CA ALA A 15 23.70 -12.19 29.00
C ALA A 15 23.75 -12.80 30.41
N ARG A 16 24.52 -12.22 31.32
CA ARG A 16 24.57 -12.65 32.74
C ARG A 16 23.25 -12.42 33.46
N THR A 17 22.59 -11.30 33.20
CA THR A 17 21.25 -11.00 33.75
C THR A 17 20.24 -12.03 33.27
N GLN A 18 20.22 -12.34 31.97
CA GLN A 18 19.33 -13.35 31.39
C GLN A 18 19.54 -14.73 32.02
N VAL A 19 20.79 -15.15 32.21
CA VAL A 19 21.08 -16.43 32.88
C VAL A 19 20.64 -16.41 34.33
N ALA A 20 20.84 -15.29 35.07
CA ALA A 20 20.36 -15.14 36.45
C ALA A 20 18.81 -15.22 36.54
N GLU A 21 18.09 -14.80 35.50
CA GLU A 21 16.64 -14.91 35.35
C GLU A 21 16.18 -16.30 34.86
N GLY A 22 17.13 -17.23 34.66
CA GLY A 22 16.83 -18.59 34.18
C GLY A 22 16.57 -18.70 32.67
N LEU A 23 16.90 -17.66 31.90
CA LEU A 23 16.75 -17.63 30.45
C LEU A 23 18.07 -18.03 29.78
N ASP A 24 18.03 -18.93 28.79
CA ASP A 24 19.19 -19.22 27.95
C ASP A 24 19.38 -18.10 26.89
N PRO A 25 20.48 -17.33 26.94
CA PRO A 25 20.75 -16.26 25.95
C PRO A 25 20.78 -16.76 24.51
N SER A 26 21.13 -18.04 24.29
CA SER A 26 21.13 -18.64 22.95
C SER A 26 19.70 -18.83 22.44
N GLU A 27 18.77 -19.28 23.29
CA GLU A 27 17.36 -19.46 22.93
C GLU A 27 16.67 -18.09 22.75
N VAL A 28 16.98 -17.11 23.58
CA VAL A 28 16.49 -15.73 23.40
C VAL A 28 16.92 -15.17 22.05
N LYS A 29 18.20 -15.34 21.69
CA LYS A 29 18.73 -14.90 20.39
C LYS A 29 18.09 -15.63 19.21
N LYS A 30 17.88 -16.94 19.33
CA LYS A 30 17.20 -17.74 18.30
C LYS A 30 15.75 -17.30 18.14
N ALA A 31 15.04 -17.06 19.24
CA ALA A 31 13.65 -16.56 19.23
C ALA A 31 13.55 -15.19 18.58
N GLN A 32 14.43 -14.25 18.94
CA GLN A 32 14.50 -12.92 18.30
C GLN A 32 14.81 -13.01 16.80
N LYS A 33 15.71 -13.91 16.40
CA LYS A 33 16.04 -14.12 14.98
C LYS A 33 14.84 -14.71 14.22
N ARG A 34 14.13 -15.69 14.79
CA ARG A 34 12.89 -16.24 14.19
C ARG A 34 11.82 -15.18 14.07
N GLN A 35 11.57 -14.41 15.12
CA GLN A 35 10.62 -13.31 15.11
C GLN A 35 10.98 -12.25 14.07
N GLY A 36 12.26 -11.92 13.90
CA GLY A 36 12.72 -11.00 12.87
C GLY A 36 12.50 -11.54 11.44
N ILE A 37 12.66 -12.85 11.21
CA ILE A 37 12.38 -13.49 9.93
C ILE A 37 10.87 -13.49 9.67
N GLU A 38 10.05 -13.96 10.61
CA GLU A 38 8.58 -13.94 10.51
C GLU A 38 8.03 -12.52 10.26
N SER A 39 8.56 -11.54 10.99
CA SER A 39 8.21 -10.13 10.81
C SER A 39 8.55 -9.63 9.40
N SER A 40 9.70 -10.03 8.85
CA SER A 40 10.12 -9.68 7.49
C SER A 40 9.25 -10.35 6.41
N GLU A 41 8.93 -11.63 6.57
CA GLU A 41 8.07 -12.39 5.65
C GLU A 41 6.62 -11.90 5.68
N ASN A 42 6.16 -11.37 6.83
CA ASN A 42 4.84 -10.80 7.02
C ASN A 42 4.82 -9.27 6.88
N SER A 43 5.83 -8.68 6.25
CA SER A 43 5.85 -7.24 5.98
C SER A 43 4.77 -6.85 4.97
N PHE A 44 4.26 -5.62 5.08
CA PHE A 44 3.22 -5.11 4.20
C PHE A 44 3.62 -5.20 2.71
N GLU A 45 4.89 -4.92 2.40
CA GLU A 45 5.41 -4.97 1.03
C GLU A 45 5.38 -6.40 0.46
N VAL A 46 5.84 -7.39 1.22
CA VAL A 46 5.83 -8.81 0.79
C VAL A 46 4.40 -9.27 0.51
N ILE A 47 3.48 -8.97 1.42
CA ILE A 47 2.07 -9.34 1.28
C ILE A 47 1.41 -8.60 0.12
N ALA A 48 1.73 -7.33 -0.08
CA ALA A 48 1.20 -6.54 -1.19
C ALA A 48 1.70 -7.04 -2.55
N LEU A 49 2.95 -7.48 -2.65
CA LEU A 49 3.50 -8.08 -3.86
C LEU A 49 2.83 -9.42 -4.18
N GLU A 50 2.64 -10.27 -3.17
CA GLU A 50 1.95 -11.55 -3.30
C GLU A 50 0.48 -11.35 -3.72
N TRP A 51 -0.26 -10.47 -3.05
CA TRP A 51 -1.60 -10.09 -3.43
C TRP A 51 -1.67 -9.59 -4.87
N HIS A 52 -0.76 -8.72 -5.25
CA HIS A 52 -0.72 -8.16 -6.60
C HIS A 52 -0.50 -9.24 -7.66
N LEU A 53 0.43 -10.19 -7.46
CA LEU A 53 0.66 -11.30 -8.36
C LEU A 53 -0.60 -12.14 -8.57
N ASN A 54 -1.34 -12.41 -7.50
CA ASN A 54 -2.58 -13.17 -7.56
C ASN A 54 -3.70 -12.42 -8.30
N ARG A 55 -3.81 -11.10 -8.09
CA ARG A 55 -4.89 -10.29 -8.69
C ARG A 55 -4.58 -9.84 -10.11
N ALA A 56 -3.30 -9.65 -10.45
CA ALA A 56 -2.88 -9.14 -11.75
C ALA A 56 -3.28 -10.05 -12.92
N GLN A 57 -3.52 -11.34 -12.69
CA GLN A 57 -4.00 -12.28 -13.71
C GLN A 57 -5.36 -11.88 -14.32
N GLY A 58 -6.20 -11.16 -13.55
CA GLY A 58 -7.51 -10.68 -14.00
C GLY A 58 -7.53 -9.20 -14.41
N TRP A 59 -6.38 -8.52 -14.44
CA TRP A 59 -6.28 -7.10 -14.74
C TRP A 59 -5.62 -6.85 -16.09
N SER A 60 -5.92 -5.68 -16.69
CA SER A 60 -5.08 -5.21 -17.78
C SER A 60 -3.69 -4.85 -17.25
N GLN A 61 -2.66 -5.00 -18.10
CA GLN A 61 -1.28 -4.67 -17.73
C GLN A 61 -1.15 -3.24 -17.18
N ILE A 62 -1.76 -2.28 -17.85
CA ILE A 62 -1.74 -0.86 -17.43
C ILE A 62 -2.36 -0.68 -16.04
N HIS A 63 -3.45 -1.40 -15.73
CA HIS A 63 -4.08 -1.33 -14.41
C HIS A 63 -3.15 -1.90 -13.34
N ALA A 64 -2.57 -3.06 -13.56
CA ALA A 64 -1.64 -3.72 -12.64
C ALA A 64 -0.42 -2.83 -12.35
N GLU A 65 0.19 -2.26 -13.39
CA GLU A 65 1.32 -1.33 -13.26
C GLU A 65 0.95 -0.08 -12.46
N ASN A 66 -0.22 0.49 -12.70
CA ASN A 66 -0.72 1.66 -11.97
C ASN A 66 -0.97 1.38 -10.48
N VAL A 67 -1.52 0.22 -10.14
CA VAL A 67 -1.73 -0.20 -8.75
C VAL A 67 -0.40 -0.35 -8.04
N MET A 68 0.51 -1.12 -8.62
CA MET A 68 1.84 -1.35 -8.04
C MET A 68 2.65 -0.05 -7.95
N GLY A 69 2.60 0.80 -8.98
CA GLY A 69 3.28 2.10 -8.99
C GLY A 69 2.83 3.01 -7.85
N ARG A 70 1.52 3.03 -7.52
CA ARG A 70 1.00 3.77 -6.36
C ARG A 70 1.52 3.20 -5.04
N LEU A 71 1.48 1.89 -4.85
CA LEU A 71 1.97 1.25 -3.63
C LEU A 71 3.47 1.51 -3.43
N LYS A 72 4.28 1.33 -4.47
CA LYS A 72 5.75 1.56 -4.42
C LYS A 72 6.11 3.01 -4.11
N ARG A 73 5.40 3.97 -4.70
CA ARG A 73 5.69 5.40 -4.53
C ARG A 73 5.19 5.94 -3.21
N ASP A 74 3.97 5.57 -2.83
CA ASP A 74 3.24 6.28 -1.78
C ASP A 74 3.17 5.52 -0.45
N VAL A 75 3.25 4.17 -0.45
CA VAL A 75 3.05 3.34 0.75
C VAL A 75 4.33 2.64 1.21
N PHE A 76 5.04 1.96 0.32
CA PHE A 76 6.20 1.13 0.68
C PHE A 76 7.33 1.91 1.38
N PRO A 77 7.63 3.17 1.06
CA PRO A 77 8.66 3.92 1.77
C PRO A 77 8.39 4.08 3.27
N TRP A 78 7.12 4.02 3.67
CA TRP A 78 6.67 4.28 5.04
C TRP A 78 6.24 3.02 5.78
N LEU A 79 5.47 2.16 5.11
CA LEU A 79 4.84 0.98 5.72
C LEU A 79 5.38 -0.34 5.16
N GLY A 80 6.16 -0.31 4.08
CA GLY A 80 6.57 -1.53 3.36
C GLY A 80 7.24 -2.56 4.25
N LYS A 81 8.17 -2.13 5.09
CA LYS A 81 8.96 -3.01 5.98
C LYS A 81 8.26 -3.34 7.30
N ARG A 82 7.10 -2.74 7.58
CA ARG A 82 6.34 -2.98 8.81
C ARG A 82 5.59 -4.30 8.70
N PRO A 83 5.56 -5.13 9.76
CA PRO A 83 4.66 -6.28 9.82
C PRO A 83 3.22 -5.82 9.64
N VAL A 84 2.46 -6.50 8.77
CA VAL A 84 1.08 -6.08 8.42
C VAL A 84 0.16 -6.04 9.63
N ALA A 85 0.33 -6.96 10.58
CA ALA A 85 -0.47 -7.04 11.81
C ALA A 85 -0.23 -5.88 12.78
N GLU A 86 0.94 -5.23 12.71
CA GLU A 86 1.33 -4.14 13.62
C GLU A 86 0.98 -2.75 13.08
N ILE A 87 0.57 -2.65 11.82
CA ILE A 87 0.22 -1.37 11.22
C ILE A 87 -1.10 -0.86 11.83
N THR A 88 -1.06 0.36 12.33
CA THR A 88 -2.21 1.02 12.92
C THR A 88 -3.00 1.87 11.90
N PRO A 89 -4.30 2.12 12.12
CA PRO A 89 -5.09 3.04 11.29
C PRO A 89 -4.46 4.43 11.20
N THR A 90 -3.87 4.93 12.29
CA THR A 90 -3.23 6.25 12.35
C THR A 90 -1.99 6.32 11.45
N GLU A 91 -1.17 5.27 11.41
CA GLU A 91 -0.01 5.22 10.51
C GLU A 91 -0.45 5.22 9.05
N LEU A 92 -1.44 4.40 8.69
CA LEU A 92 -1.98 4.40 7.33
C LEU A 92 -2.59 5.78 6.97
N LEU A 93 -3.35 6.40 7.89
CA LEU A 93 -3.91 7.72 7.66
C LEU A 93 -2.84 8.77 7.42
N SER A 94 -1.72 8.73 8.16
CA SER A 94 -0.61 9.67 7.96
C SER A 94 -0.01 9.57 6.55
N VAL A 95 0.10 8.35 6.03
CA VAL A 95 0.58 8.12 4.65
C VAL A 95 -0.42 8.66 3.63
N LEU A 96 -1.72 8.45 3.83
CA LEU A 96 -2.77 8.94 2.93
C LEU A 96 -2.84 10.47 2.92
N ARG A 97 -2.68 11.13 4.07
CA ARG A 97 -2.65 12.60 4.18
C ARG A 97 -1.48 13.22 3.42
N ARG A 98 -0.31 12.58 3.39
CA ARG A 98 0.82 13.04 2.54
C ARG A 98 0.46 13.06 1.06
N ILE A 99 -0.42 12.16 0.61
CA ILE A 99 -0.92 12.15 -0.77
C ILE A 99 -1.90 13.30 -0.98
N GLU A 100 -2.76 13.59 0.01
CA GLU A 100 -3.69 14.72 -0.01
C GLU A 100 -2.95 16.07 -0.03
N GLU A 101 -1.88 16.22 0.77
CA GLU A 101 -1.03 17.42 0.81
C GLU A 101 -0.43 17.79 -0.55
N ARG A 102 -0.24 16.80 -1.42
CA ARG A 102 0.18 17.01 -2.82
C ARG A 102 -0.98 17.40 -3.75
N GLY A 103 -2.19 17.59 -3.22
CA GLY A 103 -3.40 17.85 -4.00
C GLY A 103 -3.97 16.64 -4.74
N ALA A 104 -3.50 15.42 -4.43
CA ALA A 104 -3.87 14.19 -5.14
C ALA A 104 -4.96 13.38 -4.41
N ASN A 105 -6.06 14.03 -4.02
CA ASN A 105 -7.14 13.44 -3.20
C ASN A 105 -7.70 12.14 -3.80
N GLU A 106 -7.95 12.12 -5.12
CA GLU A 106 -8.42 10.91 -5.81
C GLU A 106 -7.41 9.76 -5.69
N THR A 107 -6.11 10.06 -5.76
CA THR A 107 -5.06 9.07 -5.58
C THR A 107 -5.05 8.54 -4.13
N ALA A 108 -5.27 9.40 -3.13
CA ALA A 108 -5.36 8.98 -1.73
C ALA A 108 -6.50 7.96 -1.52
N HIS A 109 -7.68 8.23 -2.10
CA HIS A 109 -8.80 7.29 -2.07
C HIS A 109 -8.49 5.96 -2.76
N ARG A 110 -7.81 5.99 -3.90
CA ARG A 110 -7.40 4.77 -4.63
C ARG A 110 -6.36 3.98 -3.84
N VAL A 111 -5.37 4.64 -3.25
CA VAL A 111 -4.35 4.02 -2.40
C VAL A 111 -4.99 3.41 -1.16
N LYS A 112 -5.92 4.11 -0.49
CA LYS A 112 -6.71 3.55 0.61
C LYS A 112 -7.41 2.26 0.19
N GLY A 113 -8.07 2.27 -0.98
CA GLY A 113 -8.73 1.09 -1.54
C GLY A 113 -7.76 -0.08 -1.76
N ASN A 114 -6.61 0.19 -2.39
CA ASN A 114 -5.57 -0.81 -2.63
C ASN A 114 -5.04 -1.40 -1.31
N CYS A 115 -4.74 -0.56 -0.31
CA CYS A 115 -4.34 -1.03 1.02
C CYS A 115 -5.42 -1.91 1.66
N GLY A 116 -6.70 -1.54 1.51
CA GLY A 116 -7.81 -2.35 2.00
C GLY A 116 -7.89 -3.73 1.36
N GLU A 117 -7.58 -3.85 0.06
CA GLU A 117 -7.46 -5.15 -0.62
C GLU A 117 -6.29 -5.98 -0.07
N VAL A 118 -5.12 -5.34 0.15
CA VAL A 118 -3.95 -6.00 0.73
C VAL A 118 -4.26 -6.51 2.14
N PHE A 119 -4.91 -5.72 3.00
CA PHE A 119 -5.33 -6.16 4.33
C PHE A 119 -6.34 -7.30 4.28
N ARG A 120 -7.31 -7.28 3.37
CA ARG A 120 -8.24 -8.41 3.17
C ARG A 120 -7.51 -9.69 2.77
N TYR A 121 -6.51 -9.57 1.90
CA TYR A 121 -5.67 -10.71 1.52
C TYR A 121 -4.84 -11.21 2.71
N ALA A 122 -4.26 -10.32 3.51
CA ALA A 122 -3.54 -10.67 4.72
C ALA A 122 -4.42 -11.42 5.73
N ILE A 123 -5.68 -10.99 5.90
CA ILE A 123 -6.67 -11.69 6.75
C ILE A 123 -6.97 -13.08 6.18
N ALA A 124 -7.25 -13.19 4.88
CA ALA A 124 -7.56 -14.47 4.25
C ALA A 124 -6.40 -15.48 4.33
N THR A 125 -5.16 -15.00 4.45
CA THR A 125 -3.95 -15.84 4.60
C THR A 125 -3.48 -15.96 6.06
N GLY A 126 -4.25 -15.49 7.05
CA GLY A 126 -3.97 -15.63 8.48
C GLY A 126 -2.82 -14.76 8.99
N ARG A 127 -2.45 -13.69 8.25
CA ARG A 127 -1.33 -12.79 8.58
C ARG A 127 -1.78 -11.45 9.20
N ALA A 128 -3.08 -11.19 9.24
CA ALA A 128 -3.68 -10.03 9.93
C ALA A 128 -5.07 -10.41 10.43
N ASP A 129 -5.51 -9.72 11.49
CA ASP A 129 -6.82 -9.97 12.12
C ASP A 129 -7.92 -9.05 11.60
N ARG A 130 -7.56 -7.85 11.11
CA ARG A 130 -8.53 -6.85 10.67
C ARG A 130 -8.04 -5.98 9.52
N ASN A 131 -9.00 -5.44 8.76
CA ASN A 131 -8.74 -4.47 7.70
C ASN A 131 -8.80 -3.05 8.26
N ILE A 132 -7.65 -2.50 8.64
CA ILE A 132 -7.55 -1.14 9.19
C ILE A 132 -7.91 -0.03 8.20
N ALA A 133 -7.84 -0.28 6.88
CA ALA A 133 -8.24 0.71 5.89
C ALA A 133 -9.76 0.95 5.89
N ALA A 134 -10.56 0.01 6.39
CA ALA A 134 -12.00 0.17 6.55
C ALA A 134 -12.34 1.22 7.62
N ASP A 135 -11.54 1.28 8.70
CA ASP A 135 -11.71 2.24 9.80
C ASP A 135 -11.51 3.70 9.35
N LEU A 136 -10.83 3.90 8.22
CA LEU A 136 -10.58 5.23 7.64
C LEU A 136 -11.71 5.72 6.71
N THR A 137 -12.90 5.11 6.80
CA THR A 137 -14.04 5.58 6.01
C THR A 137 -14.47 6.96 6.49
N GLY A 138 -14.51 7.93 5.57
CA GLY A 138 -14.82 9.34 5.89
C GLY A 138 -13.63 10.16 6.44
N ALA A 139 -12.44 9.57 6.65
CA ALA A 139 -11.29 10.28 7.20
C ALA A 139 -10.51 11.12 6.17
N LEU A 140 -10.71 10.86 4.88
CA LEU A 140 -10.06 11.57 3.77
C LEU A 140 -10.94 12.67 3.21
N VAL A 141 -10.32 13.73 2.69
CA VAL A 141 -11.01 14.79 1.95
C VAL A 141 -11.76 14.20 0.75
N PRO A 142 -13.05 14.52 0.56
CA PRO A 142 -13.80 13.99 -0.57
C PRO A 142 -13.13 14.31 -1.91
N ALA A 143 -13.00 13.31 -2.78
CA ALA A 143 -12.50 13.53 -4.13
C ALA A 143 -13.55 14.32 -4.92
N GLN A 144 -13.17 15.50 -5.41
CA GLN A 144 -14.03 16.30 -6.29
C GLN A 144 -14.11 15.61 -7.65
N LYS A 145 -15.24 14.98 -7.93
CA LYS A 145 -15.53 14.45 -9.26
C LYS A 145 -15.92 15.63 -10.17
N LYS A 146 -14.98 16.05 -11.02
CA LYS A 146 -15.30 17.01 -12.07
C LYS A 146 -15.97 16.22 -13.20
N HIS A 147 -17.29 16.33 -13.31
CA HIS A 147 -18.01 15.76 -14.44
C HIS A 147 -17.64 16.54 -15.71
N LEU A 148 -17.23 15.81 -16.74
CA LEU A 148 -17.09 16.42 -18.06
C LEU A 148 -18.47 16.86 -18.54
N ALA A 149 -18.54 18.01 -19.20
CA ALA A 149 -19.78 18.47 -19.83
C ALA A 149 -20.19 17.43 -20.90
N SER A 150 -21.42 16.95 -20.80
CA SER A 150 -21.99 16.07 -21.81
C SER A 150 -22.95 16.86 -22.72
N VAL A 151 -22.92 16.58 -24.00
CA VAL A 151 -23.87 17.14 -24.94
C VAL A 151 -25.15 16.31 -24.88
N THR A 152 -26.17 16.81 -24.14
CA THR A 152 -27.43 16.09 -23.91
C THR A 152 -28.56 16.62 -24.76
N LYS A 153 -28.43 17.81 -25.36
CA LYS A 153 -29.46 18.40 -26.21
C LYS A 153 -29.41 17.78 -27.60
N PRO A 154 -30.53 17.23 -28.14
CA PRO A 154 -30.56 16.58 -29.44
C PRO A 154 -30.05 17.45 -30.59
N GLU A 155 -30.36 18.75 -30.57
CA GLU A 155 -29.87 19.74 -31.54
C GLU A 155 -28.35 19.81 -31.60
N LYS A 156 -27.71 19.88 -30.41
CA LYS A 156 -26.22 19.91 -30.28
C LYS A 156 -25.57 18.56 -30.58
N VAL A 157 -26.26 17.47 -30.34
CA VAL A 157 -25.82 16.13 -30.78
C VAL A 157 -25.80 16.07 -32.32
N GLY A 158 -26.83 16.59 -32.97
CA GLY A 158 -26.89 16.68 -34.44
C GLY A 158 -25.78 17.56 -35.04
N GLU A 159 -25.45 18.69 -34.38
CA GLU A 159 -24.29 19.54 -34.75
C GLU A 159 -22.97 18.80 -34.61
N LEU A 160 -22.79 18.08 -33.50
CA LEU A 160 -21.59 17.29 -33.26
C LEU A 160 -21.41 16.17 -34.28
N LEU A 161 -22.49 15.45 -34.62
CA LEU A 161 -22.44 14.39 -35.62
C LEU A 161 -22.07 14.95 -37.01
N ARG A 162 -22.67 16.08 -37.44
CA ARG A 162 -22.28 16.75 -38.67
C ARG A 162 -20.82 17.21 -38.68
N ALA A 163 -20.32 17.69 -37.53
CA ALA A 163 -18.91 18.07 -37.39
C ALA A 163 -17.97 16.86 -37.52
N ILE A 164 -18.36 15.70 -36.96
CA ILE A 164 -17.64 14.44 -37.09
C ILE A 164 -17.65 13.94 -38.55
N GLU A 165 -18.78 13.97 -39.20
CA GLU A 165 -18.89 13.59 -40.62
C GLU A 165 -18.07 14.48 -41.55
N GLY A 166 -18.06 15.79 -41.27
CA GLY A 166 -17.27 16.79 -42.03
C GLY A 166 -15.78 16.79 -41.68
N TYR A 167 -15.32 16.00 -40.69
CA TYR A 167 -13.91 16.02 -40.27
C TYR A 167 -13.02 15.33 -41.30
N SER A 168 -12.09 16.11 -41.87
CA SER A 168 -11.13 15.66 -42.90
C SER A 168 -9.77 15.16 -42.32
N GLY A 169 -9.73 14.80 -41.05
CA GLY A 169 -8.53 14.30 -40.39
C GLY A 169 -8.16 12.86 -40.75
N THR A 170 -7.12 12.32 -40.08
CA THR A 170 -6.61 10.97 -40.34
C THR A 170 -7.63 9.88 -40.08
N LEU A 171 -7.59 8.77 -40.82
CA LEU A 171 -8.47 7.60 -40.70
C LEU A 171 -8.61 7.06 -39.28
N THR A 172 -7.58 7.17 -38.46
CA THR A 172 -7.54 6.74 -37.06
C THR A 172 -8.50 7.51 -36.14
N VAL A 173 -8.97 8.68 -36.54
CA VAL A 173 -9.91 9.51 -35.78
C VAL A 173 -11.34 9.35 -36.29
N ARG A 174 -11.52 8.77 -37.48
CA ARG A 174 -12.82 8.52 -38.12
C ARG A 174 -13.46 7.17 -37.78
N SER A 175 -12.68 6.23 -37.27
CA SER A 175 -13.10 4.90 -36.82
C SER A 175 -13.41 4.92 -35.32
#